data_15175b1c35a8ab33e1a158fa27fd1690
#
_entry.id   15175b1c35a8ab33e1a158fa27fd1690
#
_cell.length_a   1.000
_cell.length_b   1.000
_cell.length_c   1.000
_cell.angle_alpha   90.00
_cell.angle_beta   90.00
_cell.angle_gamma   90.00
#
_symmetry.space_group_name_H-M   'P 1'
#
loop_
_entity.id
_entity.type
_entity.pdbx_description
1 polymer ?
#
loop_
_entity_poly.entity_id
_entity_poly.type
_entity_poly.pdbx_seq_one_letter_code
_entity_poly.pdbx_strand_id
1 'polypeptide(L)'
;LDRELRHRSGVSTPDYEVLAHLLESPEGRLRPFELGRLLRWEKSRLSQHLGRMQKRGLVSRDRCATDQRGAVVSITPRGRDLITAAAPQHVASVRDVFIDRLTKAELKSLIAIGDKVRKRLAALENQARTE
;
A
#
# COMPACT_ATOMS: atom_id res chain seq x y z
N LEU A 1 12.81 7.89 -6.87
CA LEU A 1 11.36 7.98 -6.80
C LEU A 1 10.87 8.40 -5.41
N ASP A 2 11.35 7.74 -4.38
CA ASP A 2 11.01 8.08 -2.99
C ASP A 2 11.43 9.49 -2.62
N ARG A 3 12.66 9.87 -3.00
CA ARG A 3 13.18 11.22 -2.72
C ARG A 3 12.35 12.29 -3.41
N GLU A 4 11.95 12.04 -4.66
CA GLU A 4 11.14 12.98 -5.43
C GLU A 4 9.73 13.11 -4.85
N LEU A 5 9.13 11.99 -4.49
CA LEU A 5 7.80 11.96 -3.88
C LEU A 5 7.81 12.72 -2.55
N ARG A 6 8.79 12.45 -1.69
CA ARG A 6 8.92 13.10 -0.39
C ARG A 6 9.15 14.61 -0.52
N HIS A 7 9.98 15.02 -1.47
CA HIS A 7 10.30 16.42 -1.69
C HIS A 7 9.09 17.24 -2.15
N ARG A 8 8.29 16.66 -3.05
CA ARG A 8 7.14 17.36 -3.66
C ARG A 8 5.88 17.31 -2.81
N SER A 9 5.65 16.24 -2.07
CA SER A 9 4.38 16.02 -1.37
C SER A 9 4.51 15.82 0.13
N GLY A 10 5.72 15.72 0.65
CA GLY A 10 5.94 15.40 2.06
C GLY A 10 5.60 13.96 2.43
N VAL A 11 5.43 13.11 1.44
CA VAL A 11 5.04 11.70 1.61
C VAL A 11 6.15 10.81 1.10
N SER A 12 6.64 9.90 1.94
CA SER A 12 7.61 8.89 1.51
C SER A 12 6.88 7.78 0.74
N THR A 13 7.65 6.96 -0.01
CA THR A 13 7.08 5.79 -0.69
C THR A 13 6.39 4.83 0.30
N PRO A 14 6.98 4.50 1.47
CA PRO A 14 6.28 3.69 2.46
C PRO A 14 4.97 4.32 2.96
N ASP A 15 4.95 5.63 3.20
CA ASP A 15 3.72 6.35 3.58
C ASP A 15 2.66 6.19 2.50
N TYR A 16 3.06 6.41 1.25
CA TYR A 16 2.16 6.31 0.10
C TYR A 16 1.56 4.91 -0.02
N GLU A 17 2.37 3.88 0.11
CA GLU A 17 1.91 2.50 0.04
C GLU A 17 0.85 2.18 1.10
N VAL A 18 1.09 2.60 2.35
CA VAL A 18 0.12 2.42 3.43
C VAL A 18 -1.19 3.13 3.11
N LEU A 19 -1.10 4.40 2.75
CA LEU A 19 -2.29 5.21 2.47
C LEU A 19 -3.07 4.69 1.26
N ALA A 20 -2.38 4.23 0.22
CA ALA A 20 -3.01 3.67 -0.98
C ALA A 20 -3.83 2.42 -0.65
N HIS A 21 -3.26 1.49 0.12
CA HIS A 21 -3.98 0.28 0.52
C HIS A 21 -5.18 0.59 1.41
N LEU A 22 -5.05 1.54 2.32
CA LEU A 22 -6.17 1.96 3.17
C LEU A 22 -7.26 2.62 2.33
N LEU A 23 -6.88 3.49 1.40
CA LEU A 23 -7.84 4.19 0.55
C LEU A 23 -8.67 3.21 -0.31
N GLU A 24 -8.03 2.16 -0.81
CA GLU A 24 -8.68 1.14 -1.62
C GLU A 24 -9.52 0.15 -0.82
N SER A 25 -9.33 0.09 0.49
CA SER A 25 -10.05 -0.85 1.34
C SER A 25 -11.45 -0.35 1.68
N PRO A 26 -12.39 -1.27 2.01
CA PRO A 26 -13.72 -0.87 2.45
C PRO A 26 -13.65 0.06 3.66
N GLU A 27 -14.37 1.16 3.60
CA GLU A 27 -14.44 2.16 4.66
C GLU A 27 -13.08 2.79 5.03
N GLY A 28 -12.05 2.61 4.19
CA GLY A 28 -10.74 3.20 4.42
C GLY A 28 -10.00 2.62 5.62
N ARG A 29 -10.23 1.35 5.95
CA ARG A 29 -9.62 0.72 7.12
C ARG A 29 -9.28 -0.73 6.88
N LEU A 30 -8.21 -1.17 7.55
CA LEU A 30 -7.72 -2.55 7.49
C LEU A 30 -7.18 -2.93 8.88
N ARG A 31 -7.18 -4.22 9.15
CA ARG A 31 -6.46 -4.74 10.31
C ARG A 31 -4.96 -4.73 10.02
N PRO A 32 -4.11 -4.54 11.04
CA PRO A 32 -2.66 -4.57 10.84
C PRO A 32 -2.17 -5.83 10.14
N PHE A 33 -2.74 -6.99 10.45
CA PHE A 33 -2.39 -8.25 9.81
C PHE A 33 -2.64 -8.21 8.30
N GLU A 34 -3.80 -7.72 7.90
CA GLU A 34 -4.16 -7.60 6.48
C GLU A 34 -3.24 -6.62 5.75
N LEU A 35 -2.98 -5.48 6.39
CA LEU A 35 -2.11 -4.45 5.82
C LEU A 35 -0.68 -4.97 5.67
N GLY A 36 -0.17 -5.67 6.67
CA GLY A 36 1.16 -6.28 6.62
C GLY A 36 1.29 -7.30 5.48
N ARG A 37 0.26 -8.07 5.24
CA ARG A 37 0.25 -9.03 4.12
C ARG A 37 0.29 -8.30 2.77
N LEU A 38 -0.51 -7.27 2.61
CA LEU A 38 -0.55 -6.50 1.36
C LEU A 38 0.78 -5.81 1.09
N LEU A 39 1.39 -5.24 2.11
CA LEU A 39 2.67 -4.55 2.01
C LEU A 39 3.87 -5.49 1.98
N ARG A 40 3.69 -6.72 2.43
CA ARG A 40 4.77 -7.70 2.65
C ARG A 40 5.80 -7.20 3.65
N TRP A 41 5.31 -6.56 4.71
CA TRP A 41 6.13 -6.05 5.81
C TRP A 41 6.00 -6.93 7.03
N GLU A 42 7.09 -7.04 7.79
CA GLU A 42 7.07 -7.68 9.09
C GLU A 42 6.26 -6.85 10.09
N LYS A 43 5.70 -7.53 11.07
CA LYS A 43 4.84 -6.92 12.09
C LYS A 43 5.50 -5.73 12.80
N SER A 44 6.77 -5.88 13.19
CA SER A 44 7.49 -4.81 13.91
C SER A 44 7.72 -3.59 13.02
N ARG A 45 8.11 -3.79 11.77
CA ARG A 45 8.29 -2.70 10.80
C ARG A 45 6.99 -1.95 10.58
N LEU A 46 5.90 -2.68 10.38
CA LEU A 46 4.58 -2.08 10.17
C LEU A 46 4.15 -1.27 11.38
N SER A 47 4.26 -1.84 12.58
CA SER A 47 3.86 -1.19 13.83
C SER A 47 4.62 0.12 14.04
N GLN A 48 5.93 0.12 13.82
CA GLN A 48 6.76 1.32 13.97
C GLN A 48 6.38 2.39 12.95
N HIS A 49 6.19 1.99 11.70
CA HIS A 49 5.84 2.93 10.64
C HIS A 49 4.45 3.54 10.87
N LEU A 50 3.48 2.73 11.25
CA LEU A 50 2.13 3.20 11.59
C LEU A 50 2.16 4.15 12.78
N GLY A 51 3.03 3.89 13.77
CA GLY A 51 3.22 4.81 14.90
C GLY A 51 3.66 6.19 14.47
N ARG A 52 4.62 6.25 13.55
CA ARG A 52 5.10 7.52 12.98
C ARG A 52 4.00 8.23 12.19
N MET A 53 3.26 7.49 11.38
CA MET A 53 2.16 8.04 10.59
C MET A 53 1.02 8.55 11.48
N GLN A 54 0.74 7.84 12.55
CA GLN A 54 -0.27 8.24 13.53
C GLN A 54 0.11 9.58 14.19
N LYS A 55 1.37 9.74 14.57
CA LYS A 55 1.86 11.01 15.13
C LYS A 55 1.71 12.17 14.16
N ARG A 56 1.82 11.90 12.87
CA ARG A 56 1.63 12.91 11.82
C ARG A 56 0.15 13.12 11.46
N GLY A 57 -0.75 12.36 12.08
CA GLY A 57 -2.19 12.49 11.85
C GLY A 57 -2.68 11.90 10.55
N LEU A 58 -1.93 11.01 9.93
CA LEU A 58 -2.26 10.41 8.62
C LEU A 58 -3.12 9.16 8.75
N VAL A 59 -2.95 8.43 9.84
CA VAL A 59 -3.75 7.24 10.17
C VAL A 59 -4.15 7.29 11.63
N SER A 60 -5.21 6.56 11.97
CA SER A 60 -5.60 6.31 13.34
C SER A 60 -5.58 4.80 13.60
N ARG A 61 -5.35 4.43 14.85
CA ARG A 61 -5.41 3.04 15.28
C ARG A 61 -6.39 2.94 16.43
N ASP A 62 -7.54 2.33 16.16
CA ASP A 62 -8.61 2.19 17.13
C ASP A 62 -8.93 0.71 17.35
N ARG A 63 -9.34 0.39 18.55
CA ARG A 63 -9.89 -0.94 18.82
C ARG A 63 -11.30 -1.00 18.27
N CYS A 64 -11.58 -2.04 17.49
CA CYS A 64 -12.94 -2.28 17.06
C CYS A 64 -13.78 -2.74 18.25
N ALA A 65 -14.87 -2.02 18.52
CA ALA A 65 -15.74 -2.32 19.66
C ALA A 65 -16.38 -3.71 19.58
N THR A 66 -16.50 -4.26 18.38
CA THR A 66 -17.13 -5.56 18.13
C THR A 66 -16.13 -6.71 18.00
N ASP A 67 -14.82 -6.41 18.02
CA ASP A 67 -13.80 -7.43 17.82
C ASP A 67 -12.72 -7.30 18.89
N GLN A 68 -12.60 -8.34 19.71
CA GLN A 68 -11.61 -8.41 20.79
C GLN A 68 -10.18 -8.65 20.28
N ARG A 69 -9.99 -8.82 18.96
CA ARG A 69 -8.70 -9.22 18.38
C ARG A 69 -7.77 -8.07 18.07
N GLY A 70 -8.09 -6.85 18.42
CA GLY A 70 -7.13 -5.77 18.34
C GLY A 70 -7.52 -4.59 17.48
N ALA A 71 -6.51 -3.81 17.12
CA ALA A 71 -6.65 -2.51 16.51
C ALA A 71 -7.07 -2.62 15.03
N VAL A 72 -7.79 -1.60 14.60
CA VAL A 72 -8.07 -1.35 13.18
C VAL A 72 -7.32 -0.08 12.81
N VAL A 73 -6.64 -0.12 11.67
CA VAL A 73 -5.95 1.05 11.12
C VAL A 73 -6.89 1.71 10.13
N SER A 74 -7.12 3.00 10.32
CA SER A 74 -8.02 3.78 9.46
C SER A 74 -7.25 4.95 8.87
N ILE A 75 -7.55 5.27 7.60
CA ILE A 75 -7.03 6.50 7.00
C ILE A 75 -7.81 7.68 7.58
N THR A 76 -7.09 8.74 7.96
CA THR A 76 -7.73 9.97 8.45
C THR A 76 -8.11 10.87 7.27
N PRO A 77 -8.97 11.88 7.48
CA PRO A 77 -9.22 12.89 6.44
C PRO A 77 -7.93 13.54 5.95
N ARG A 78 -6.99 13.82 6.85
CA ARG A 78 -5.68 14.38 6.49
C ARG A 78 -4.88 13.41 5.63
N GLY A 79 -4.86 12.12 5.98
CA GLY A 79 -4.19 11.10 5.18
C GLY A 79 -4.80 10.97 3.80
N ARG A 80 -6.13 11.02 3.72
CA ARG A 80 -6.85 10.98 2.46
C ARG A 80 -6.52 12.18 1.57
N ASP A 81 -6.51 13.37 2.14
CA ASP A 81 -6.15 14.58 1.40
C ASP A 81 -4.72 14.52 0.88
N LEU A 82 -3.80 14.03 1.73
CA LEU A 82 -2.39 13.93 1.39
C LEU A 82 -2.15 12.99 0.20
N ILE A 83 -2.72 11.79 0.24
CA ILE A 83 -2.54 10.82 -0.86
C ILE A 83 -3.25 11.28 -2.13
N THR A 84 -4.41 11.90 -2.01
CA THR A 84 -5.15 12.42 -3.16
C THR A 84 -4.32 13.49 -3.88
N ALA A 85 -3.64 14.35 -3.12
CA ALA A 85 -2.77 15.37 -3.69
C ALA A 85 -1.47 14.77 -4.26
N ALA A 86 -0.95 13.71 -3.66
CA ALA A 86 0.32 13.08 -4.08
C ALA A 86 0.16 12.12 -5.27
N ALA A 87 -1.01 11.51 -5.44
CA ALA A 87 -1.24 10.47 -6.43
C ALA A 87 -0.93 10.90 -7.88
N PRO A 88 -1.36 12.07 -8.36
CA PRO A 88 -1.05 12.46 -9.75
C PRO A 88 0.46 12.55 -10.01
N GLN A 89 1.22 13.09 -9.07
CA GLN A 89 2.67 13.20 -9.21
C GLN A 89 3.35 11.83 -9.17
N HIS A 90 2.87 10.95 -8.31
CA HIS A 90 3.39 9.59 -8.22
C HIS A 90 3.13 8.83 -9.52
N VAL A 91 1.91 8.90 -10.04
CA VAL A 91 1.53 8.27 -11.31
C VAL A 91 2.37 8.82 -12.46
N ALA A 92 2.55 10.15 -12.51
CA ALA A 92 3.36 10.78 -13.55
C ALA A 92 4.82 10.31 -13.49
N SER A 93 5.40 10.18 -12.30
CA SER A 93 6.76 9.69 -12.11
C SER A 93 6.90 8.24 -12.58
N VAL A 94 5.96 7.38 -12.21
CA VAL A 94 5.97 5.97 -12.63
C VAL A 94 5.84 5.86 -14.15
N ARG A 95 4.97 6.65 -14.75
CA ARG A 95 4.81 6.68 -16.21
C ARG A 95 6.09 7.09 -16.89
N ASP A 96 6.71 8.17 -16.43
CA ASP A 96 7.94 8.68 -17.05
C ASP A 96 9.10 7.69 -16.95
N VAL A 97 9.30 7.11 -15.78
CA VAL A 97 10.43 6.21 -15.52
C VAL A 97 10.24 4.84 -16.16
N PHE A 98 9.02 4.35 -16.23
CA PHE A 98 8.75 2.97 -16.60
C PHE A 98 7.78 2.82 -17.77
N ILE A 99 6.53 3.24 -17.60
CA ILE A 99 5.46 2.95 -18.58
C ILE A 99 5.77 3.54 -19.95
N ASP A 100 6.18 4.81 -19.98
CA ASP A 100 6.43 5.52 -21.24
C ASP A 100 7.70 5.05 -21.95
N ARG A 101 8.54 4.23 -21.30
CA ARG A 101 9.71 3.61 -21.91
C ARG A 101 9.37 2.37 -22.71
N LEU A 102 8.19 1.80 -22.50
CA LEU A 102 7.77 0.53 -23.08
C LEU A 102 6.77 0.74 -24.22
N THR A 103 6.86 -0.12 -25.22
CA THR A 103 5.84 -0.18 -26.28
C THR A 103 4.58 -0.85 -25.74
N LYS A 104 3.46 -0.70 -26.46
CA LYS A 104 2.21 -1.37 -26.09
C LYS A 104 2.38 -2.90 -26.06
N ALA A 105 3.13 -3.44 -27.00
CA ALA A 105 3.40 -4.88 -27.06
C ALA A 105 4.22 -5.35 -25.85
N GLU A 106 5.23 -4.56 -25.46
CA GLU A 106 6.04 -4.85 -24.28
C GLU A 106 5.21 -4.79 -23.00
N LEU A 107 4.34 -3.80 -22.87
CA LEU A 107 3.43 -3.70 -21.71
C LEU A 107 2.50 -4.90 -21.63
N LYS A 108 1.92 -5.34 -22.74
CA LYS A 108 1.06 -6.53 -22.77
C LYS A 108 1.83 -7.78 -22.36
N SER A 109 3.05 -7.94 -22.86
CA SER A 109 3.91 -9.07 -22.49
C SER A 109 4.24 -9.05 -21.01
N LEU A 110 4.57 -7.89 -20.46
CA LEU A 110 4.90 -7.73 -19.05
C LEU A 110 3.71 -8.09 -18.16
N ILE A 111 2.51 -7.63 -18.52
CA ILE A 111 1.28 -7.95 -17.79
C ILE A 111 1.03 -9.47 -17.82
N ALA A 112 1.16 -10.09 -18.99
CA ALA A 112 0.96 -11.53 -19.13
C ALA A 112 1.96 -12.33 -18.31
N ILE A 113 3.23 -11.93 -18.32
CA ILE A 113 4.29 -12.57 -17.53
C ILE A 113 3.99 -12.41 -16.03
N GLY A 114 3.65 -11.21 -15.60
CA GLY A 114 3.29 -10.93 -14.21
C GLY A 114 2.12 -11.77 -13.73
N ASP A 115 1.09 -11.90 -14.55
CA ASP A 115 -0.08 -12.71 -14.22
C ASP A 115 0.27 -14.19 -14.03
N LYS A 116 1.13 -14.74 -14.88
CA LYS A 116 1.59 -16.13 -14.75
C LYS A 116 2.31 -16.36 -13.42
N VAL A 117 3.22 -15.44 -13.08
CA VAL A 117 4.00 -15.53 -11.83
C VAL A 117 3.06 -15.39 -10.62
N ARG A 118 2.16 -14.42 -10.66
CA ARG A 118 1.22 -14.16 -9.58
C ARG A 118 0.30 -15.36 -9.32
N LYS A 119 -0.21 -15.99 -10.39
CA LYS A 119 -1.03 -17.19 -10.27
C LYS A 119 -0.27 -18.35 -9.63
N ARG A 120 1.00 -18.52 -10.00
CA ARG A 120 1.83 -19.57 -9.40
C ARG A 120 2.08 -19.32 -7.91
N LEU A 121 2.37 -18.08 -7.55
CA LEU A 121 2.58 -17.70 -6.15
C LEU A 121 1.32 -17.93 -5.32
N ALA A 122 0.15 -17.55 -5.85
CA ALA A 122 -1.12 -17.78 -5.18
C ALA A 122 -1.39 -19.27 -4.95
N ALA A 123 -1.07 -20.12 -5.94
CA ALA A 123 -1.22 -21.57 -5.82
C ALA A 123 -0.30 -22.13 -4.73
N LEU A 124 0.92 -21.65 -4.65
CA LEU A 124 1.88 -22.07 -3.62
C LEU A 124 1.43 -21.65 -2.22
N GLU A 125 0.90 -20.45 -2.07
CA GLU A 125 0.35 -19.98 -0.80
C GLU A 125 -0.83 -20.84 -0.34
N ASN A 126 -1.72 -21.21 -1.27
CA ASN A 126 -2.84 -22.08 -0.96
C ASN A 126 -2.37 -23.48 -0.55
N GLN A 127 -1.34 -24.03 -1.19
CA GLN A 127 -0.75 -25.30 -0.80
C GLN A 127 -0.18 -25.24 0.62
N ALA A 128 0.53 -24.18 0.93
CA ALA A 128 1.12 -24.01 2.26
C ALA A 128 0.06 -23.94 3.37
N ARG A 129 -1.12 -23.39 3.06
CA ARG A 129 -2.22 -23.29 4.02
C ARG A 129 -2.91 -24.62 4.29
N THR A 130 -2.85 -25.56 3.34
CA THR A 130 -3.49 -26.87 3.50
C THR A 130 -2.58 -27.90 4.15
N GLU A 131 -1.31 -27.59 4.31
CA GLU A 131 -0.33 -28.39 5.05
C GLU A 131 -0.22 -27.92 6.50
#